data_fe3934c42fed18f533fbf143b5a03fcd
#
_entry.id   fe3934c42fed18f533fbf143b5a03fcd
#
_cell.length_a   1.000
_cell.length_b   1.000
_cell.length_c   1.000
_cell.angle_alpha   90.00
_cell.angle_beta   90.00
_cell.angle_gamma   90.00
#
_symmetry.space_group_name_H-M   'P 1'
#
loop_
_entity.id
_entity.type
_entity.pdbx_description
1 polymer ?
#
loop_
_entity_poly.entity_id
_entity_poly.type
_entity_poly.pdbx_seq_one_letter_code
_entity_poly.pdbx_strand_id
1 'polypeptide(L)'
;FFSSRRRHTRYGTVTGVQTCALPILQAKEKPRYDGTWRPEPGKTLPPIPTGVQPVLRFKNPQNGSVVWEDKVKGRIEISNNELDDLVIARPAQNGEPVGAPTYNFCVVVDDIDMAITHVIRGDDHVNNTPRQINIFKALGKEPPVYAHLPTVLNEQGEKMSKRNGAKAVTQYRDEGYLPDAMVNYLARLGWSHGDEEIFSRAQFLEWFNLDHLGRSAAQFDEAKLRWVNAQHMKAMADSALAPLVIPHLLKLGIATDDRLNALCGLLKDRCDTLAALAQWIALFYGDVHPKAEDLTKHVTAEIKPAVQALSKALADCEWSVAGIASTIKEVLTTRGLKMPALAMPVRVLVMGTPQTPSLDTVLYLCGREKVLSRLATL
;
A
#
# COMPACT_ATOMS: atom_id res chain seq x y z
N PHE A 1 -2.62 -14.22 0.13
CA PHE A 1 -1.59 -13.59 -0.72
C PHE A 1 -0.37 -14.51 -0.80
N PHE A 2 -0.36 -15.45 -1.74
CA PHE A 2 0.83 -16.24 -2.04
C PHE A 2 1.53 -15.59 -3.24
N SER A 3 2.68 -14.97 -2.98
CA SER A 3 3.63 -14.52 -3.99
C SER A 3 4.31 -15.75 -4.62
N SER A 4 3.81 -16.21 -5.76
CA SER A 4 4.55 -17.18 -6.55
C SER A 4 5.76 -16.48 -7.19
N ARG A 5 6.98 -16.90 -6.82
CA ARG A 5 8.23 -16.54 -7.51
C ARG A 5 8.16 -17.03 -8.95
N ARG A 6 7.82 -16.18 -9.90
CA ARG A 6 8.03 -16.45 -11.32
C ARG A 6 9.53 -16.39 -11.61
N ARG A 7 10.17 -17.53 -11.79
CA ARG A 7 11.45 -17.60 -12.49
C ARG A 7 11.18 -17.25 -13.95
N HIS A 8 11.85 -16.22 -14.47
CA HIS A 8 11.92 -15.93 -15.90
C HIS A 8 12.67 -17.08 -16.57
N THR A 9 11.95 -18.03 -17.13
CA THR A 9 12.49 -18.93 -18.15
C THR A 9 12.37 -18.22 -19.47
N ARG A 10 13.50 -17.96 -20.13
CA ARG A 10 13.57 -17.55 -21.53
C ARG A 10 12.77 -18.54 -22.36
N TYR A 11 11.83 -18.06 -23.15
CA TYR A 11 11.13 -18.86 -24.13
C TYR A 11 12.13 -19.36 -25.17
N GLY A 12 12.49 -20.63 -25.10
CA GLY A 12 13.09 -21.32 -26.22
C GLY A 12 12.08 -21.36 -27.37
N THR A 13 12.53 -21.04 -28.56
CA THR A 13 11.79 -21.04 -29.82
C THR A 13 11.09 -22.38 -30.04
N VAL A 14 9.77 -22.41 -29.88
CA VAL A 14 8.92 -23.54 -30.28
C VAL A 14 8.53 -23.30 -31.73
N THR A 15 9.31 -23.87 -32.64
CA THR A 15 9.20 -23.70 -34.10
C THR A 15 7.91 -24.27 -34.70
N GLY A 16 7.08 -25.01 -33.97
CA GLY A 16 5.84 -25.62 -34.49
C GLY A 16 4.56 -24.79 -34.31
N VAL A 17 4.51 -23.89 -33.33
CA VAL A 17 3.29 -23.07 -33.04
C VAL A 17 3.32 -21.75 -33.81
N GLN A 18 4.48 -21.25 -34.21
CA GLN A 18 4.62 -19.97 -34.94
C GLN A 18 4.07 -20.03 -36.37
N THR A 19 4.09 -21.17 -37.03
CA THR A 19 3.60 -21.31 -38.40
C THR A 19 2.08 -21.25 -38.55
N CYS A 20 1.32 -21.61 -37.52
CA CYS A 20 -0.15 -21.50 -37.53
C CYS A 20 -0.67 -20.16 -36.97
N ALA A 21 0.08 -19.49 -36.06
CA ALA A 21 -0.35 -18.23 -35.45
C ALA A 21 -0.22 -17.02 -36.39
N LEU A 22 0.80 -16.98 -37.27
CA LEU A 22 1.04 -15.87 -38.18
C LEU A 22 -0.09 -15.65 -39.19
N PRO A 23 -0.59 -16.67 -39.90
CA PRO A 23 -1.73 -16.50 -40.82
C PRO A 23 -3.02 -16.08 -40.11
N ILE A 24 -3.29 -16.62 -38.92
CA ILE A 24 -4.46 -16.30 -38.10
C ILE A 24 -4.39 -14.82 -37.62
N LEU A 25 -3.21 -14.36 -37.18
CA LEU A 25 -2.98 -12.97 -36.78
C LEU A 25 -3.08 -12.00 -37.98
N GLN A 26 -2.62 -12.41 -39.15
CA GLN A 26 -2.76 -11.64 -40.40
C GLN A 26 -4.23 -11.53 -40.84
N ALA A 27 -5.03 -12.56 -40.62
CA ALA A 27 -6.48 -12.56 -40.86
C ALA A 27 -7.27 -11.79 -39.78
N LYS A 28 -6.63 -11.22 -38.73
CA LYS A 28 -7.27 -10.61 -37.57
C LYS A 28 -8.21 -11.56 -36.80
N GLU A 29 -8.03 -12.86 -36.95
CA GLU A 29 -8.75 -13.87 -36.17
C GLU A 29 -8.06 -14.13 -34.84
N LYS A 30 -8.83 -14.49 -33.82
CA LYS A 30 -8.25 -14.85 -32.51
C LYS A 30 -7.49 -16.16 -32.64
N PRO A 31 -6.18 -16.23 -32.29
CA PRO A 31 -5.41 -17.48 -32.30
C PRO A 31 -6.08 -18.49 -31.35
N ARG A 32 -6.51 -19.60 -31.87
CA ARG A 32 -7.10 -20.70 -31.09
C ARG A 32 -6.69 -22.05 -31.68
N TYR A 33 -6.85 -23.09 -30.90
CA TYR A 33 -6.62 -24.47 -31.35
C TYR A 33 -7.68 -24.85 -32.41
N ASP A 34 -7.24 -25.36 -33.52
CA ASP A 34 -8.06 -25.71 -34.67
C ASP A 34 -8.86 -27.01 -34.53
N GLY A 35 -8.63 -27.77 -33.43
CA GLY A 35 -9.29 -29.05 -33.19
C GLY A 35 -8.72 -30.21 -33.99
N THR A 36 -7.55 -30.09 -34.61
CA THR A 36 -6.95 -31.14 -35.45
C THR A 36 -6.96 -32.49 -34.77
N TRP A 37 -6.48 -32.61 -33.55
CA TRP A 37 -6.44 -33.87 -32.75
C TRP A 37 -7.60 -33.98 -31.73
N ARG A 38 -8.66 -33.19 -31.89
CA ARG A 38 -9.85 -33.29 -31.06
C ARG A 38 -10.63 -34.57 -31.49
N PRO A 39 -10.83 -35.54 -30.58
CA PRO A 39 -11.59 -36.77 -30.88
C PRO A 39 -13.09 -36.43 -30.99
N GLU A 40 -13.67 -36.84 -32.11
CA GLU A 40 -15.12 -36.69 -32.39
C GLU A 40 -15.66 -37.96 -33.05
N PRO A 41 -16.96 -38.28 -32.90
CA PRO A 41 -17.56 -39.41 -33.57
C PRO A 41 -17.36 -39.34 -35.07
N GLY A 42 -16.78 -40.42 -35.64
CA GLY A 42 -16.54 -40.57 -37.07
C GLY A 42 -15.27 -39.82 -37.59
N LYS A 43 -14.54 -39.10 -36.74
CA LYS A 43 -13.30 -38.43 -37.13
C LYS A 43 -12.09 -39.32 -36.98
N THR A 44 -11.38 -39.55 -38.07
CA THR A 44 -10.05 -40.21 -38.02
C THR A 44 -9.01 -39.18 -37.65
N LEU A 45 -8.32 -39.39 -36.51
CA LEU A 45 -7.29 -38.46 -36.06
C LEU A 45 -5.99 -38.67 -36.88
N PRO A 46 -5.31 -37.58 -37.26
CA PRO A 46 -4.03 -37.67 -37.93
C PRO A 46 -2.96 -38.31 -37.00
N PRO A 47 -1.90 -38.93 -37.56
CA PRO A 47 -0.82 -39.46 -36.76
C PRO A 47 -0.12 -38.37 -36.00
N ILE A 48 0.36 -38.67 -34.81
CA ILE A 48 1.17 -37.74 -34.00
C ILE A 48 2.49 -37.52 -34.75
N PRO A 49 2.88 -36.24 -35.01
CA PRO A 49 4.14 -35.93 -35.69
C PRO A 49 5.36 -36.47 -34.89
N THR A 50 6.31 -37.04 -35.60
CA THR A 50 7.54 -37.57 -34.98
C THR A 50 8.33 -36.47 -34.28
N GLY A 51 8.80 -36.68 -33.06
CA GLY A 51 9.59 -35.75 -32.28
C GLY A 51 8.81 -34.61 -31.59
N VAL A 52 7.48 -34.61 -31.72
CA VAL A 52 6.61 -33.67 -31.01
C VAL A 52 6.09 -34.29 -29.71
N GLN A 53 6.28 -33.60 -28.61
CA GLN A 53 5.73 -33.97 -27.30
C GLN A 53 4.28 -33.46 -27.20
N PRO A 54 3.27 -34.35 -26.99
CA PRO A 54 1.87 -33.96 -26.91
C PRO A 54 1.57 -33.21 -25.62
N VAL A 55 0.62 -32.26 -25.70
CA VAL A 55 0.00 -31.60 -24.54
C VAL A 55 -1.37 -32.18 -24.25
N LEU A 56 -1.77 -32.16 -22.99
CA LEU A 56 -3.14 -32.54 -22.65
C LEU A 56 -4.05 -31.32 -22.75
N ARG A 57 -5.18 -31.49 -23.50
CA ARG A 57 -6.19 -30.42 -23.62
C ARG A 57 -7.51 -30.83 -22.99
N PHE A 58 -8.18 -29.86 -22.41
CA PHE A 58 -9.55 -29.99 -21.96
C PHE A 58 -10.47 -29.91 -23.19
N LYS A 59 -11.27 -30.96 -23.40
CA LYS A 59 -12.27 -30.97 -24.46
C LYS A 59 -13.44 -30.09 -24.09
N ASN A 60 -13.38 -28.80 -24.47
CA ASN A 60 -14.39 -27.81 -24.13
C ASN A 60 -15.74 -28.15 -24.84
N PRO A 61 -16.92 -27.94 -24.21
CA PRO A 61 -18.18 -27.96 -24.92
C PRO A 61 -18.18 -26.96 -26.09
N GLN A 62 -18.73 -27.35 -27.22
CA GLN A 62 -18.81 -26.48 -28.40
C GLN A 62 -20.16 -25.73 -28.49
N ASN A 63 -21.22 -26.32 -27.95
CA ASN A 63 -22.57 -25.75 -27.99
C ASN A 63 -22.95 -25.07 -26.67
N GLY A 64 -23.90 -24.16 -26.72
CA GLY A 64 -24.41 -23.43 -25.56
C GLY A 64 -23.48 -22.33 -25.07
N SER A 65 -23.76 -21.84 -23.90
CA SER A 65 -23.04 -20.72 -23.28
C SER A 65 -22.67 -21.02 -21.83
N VAL A 66 -21.60 -20.41 -21.37
CA VAL A 66 -21.26 -20.31 -19.94
C VAL A 66 -21.85 -19.01 -19.41
N VAL A 67 -22.73 -19.13 -18.41
CA VAL A 67 -23.38 -17.98 -17.77
C VAL A 67 -23.05 -18.02 -16.29
N TRP A 68 -22.70 -16.82 -15.73
CA TRP A 68 -22.56 -16.62 -14.30
C TRP A 68 -22.99 -15.22 -13.88
N GLU A 69 -23.35 -15.09 -12.62
CA GLU A 69 -23.64 -13.78 -11.99
C GLU A 69 -22.38 -13.29 -11.28
N ASP A 70 -21.74 -12.28 -11.85
CA ASP A 70 -20.58 -11.65 -11.23
C ASP A 70 -21.05 -10.57 -10.27
N LYS A 71 -20.52 -10.57 -9.04
CA LYS A 71 -20.96 -9.62 -8.01
C LYS A 71 -20.67 -8.16 -8.34
N VAL A 72 -19.70 -7.90 -9.22
CA VAL A 72 -19.34 -6.53 -9.64
C VAL A 72 -19.90 -6.21 -11.02
N LYS A 73 -19.72 -7.12 -11.98
CA LYS A 73 -20.06 -6.88 -13.40
C LYS A 73 -21.47 -7.32 -13.77
N GLY A 74 -22.18 -8.01 -12.88
CA GLY A 74 -23.52 -8.55 -13.13
C GLY A 74 -23.49 -9.80 -14.00
N ARG A 75 -24.57 -10.07 -14.72
CA ARG A 75 -24.68 -11.25 -15.57
C ARG A 75 -23.73 -11.21 -16.75
N ILE A 76 -22.87 -12.22 -16.84
CA ILE A 76 -21.95 -12.41 -17.97
C ILE A 76 -22.29 -13.72 -18.67
N GLU A 77 -22.35 -13.67 -20.00
CA GLU A 77 -22.60 -14.83 -20.85
C GLU A 77 -21.57 -14.90 -21.97
N ILE A 78 -20.89 -16.04 -22.08
CA ILE A 78 -19.87 -16.31 -23.10
C ILE A 78 -20.26 -17.58 -23.85
N SER A 79 -20.37 -17.52 -25.16
CA SER A 79 -20.62 -18.70 -25.98
C SER A 79 -19.45 -19.68 -25.91
N ASN A 80 -19.75 -20.98 -25.79
CA ASN A 80 -18.73 -22.02 -25.83
C ASN A 80 -17.95 -22.04 -27.16
N ASN A 81 -18.54 -21.53 -28.26
CA ASN A 81 -17.86 -21.36 -29.52
C ASN A 81 -16.71 -20.34 -29.50
N GLU A 82 -16.68 -19.45 -28.51
CA GLU A 82 -15.59 -18.51 -28.31
C GLU A 82 -14.42 -19.09 -27.51
N LEU A 83 -14.66 -20.25 -26.89
CA LEU A 83 -13.69 -20.95 -26.05
C LEU A 83 -13.05 -22.09 -26.87
N ASP A 84 -11.71 -22.20 -26.77
CA ASP A 84 -10.96 -23.28 -27.38
C ASP A 84 -10.69 -24.45 -26.39
N ASP A 85 -10.21 -25.57 -26.91
CA ASP A 85 -9.72 -26.66 -26.08
C ASP A 85 -8.45 -26.26 -25.38
N LEU A 86 -8.59 -25.77 -24.16
CA LEU A 86 -7.51 -25.24 -23.33
C LEU A 86 -6.47 -26.30 -23.01
N VAL A 87 -5.17 -25.96 -23.13
CA VAL A 87 -4.10 -26.83 -22.60
C VAL A 87 -4.19 -26.85 -21.08
N ILE A 88 -4.43 -28.03 -20.50
CA ILE A 88 -4.54 -28.25 -19.05
C ILE A 88 -3.29 -28.89 -18.45
N ALA A 89 -2.46 -29.56 -19.25
CA ALA A 89 -1.15 -30.03 -18.83
C ALA A 89 -0.12 -29.88 -19.96
N ARG A 90 1.11 -29.63 -19.58
CA ARG A 90 2.28 -29.51 -20.46
C ARG A 90 2.69 -30.89 -20.98
N PRO A 91 3.61 -30.97 -21.96
CA PRO A 91 4.18 -32.24 -22.37
C PRO A 91 4.79 -33.00 -21.18
N ALA A 92 4.64 -34.30 -21.21
CA ALA A 92 5.28 -35.20 -20.23
C ALA A 92 6.81 -35.02 -20.24
N GLN A 93 7.43 -35.14 -19.08
CA GLN A 93 8.88 -35.14 -18.91
C GLN A 93 9.31 -36.34 -18.06
N ASN A 94 10.53 -36.80 -18.24
CA ASN A 94 11.14 -37.83 -17.39
C ASN A 94 10.33 -39.14 -17.26
N GLY A 95 9.58 -39.57 -18.31
CA GLY A 95 8.81 -40.80 -18.27
C GLY A 95 7.47 -40.72 -17.54
N GLU A 96 7.07 -39.53 -17.11
CA GLU A 96 5.74 -39.31 -16.54
C GLU A 96 4.66 -39.42 -17.62
N PRO A 97 3.44 -39.90 -17.30
CA PRO A 97 2.35 -40.02 -18.28
C PRO A 97 1.78 -38.67 -18.73
N VAL A 98 1.91 -37.66 -17.89
CA VAL A 98 1.39 -36.28 -18.13
C VAL A 98 2.37 -35.28 -17.50
N GLY A 99 2.62 -34.19 -18.19
CA GLY A 99 3.47 -33.13 -17.67
C GLY A 99 2.76 -32.17 -16.67
N ALA A 100 3.50 -31.22 -16.18
CA ALA A 100 2.99 -30.28 -15.18
C ALA A 100 1.67 -29.58 -15.62
N PRO A 101 0.66 -29.53 -14.74
CA PRO A 101 -0.62 -28.87 -15.04
C PRO A 101 -0.47 -27.38 -15.28
N THR A 102 -1.41 -26.79 -16.02
CA THR A 102 -1.44 -25.36 -16.30
C THR A 102 -2.33 -24.60 -15.32
N TYR A 103 -2.17 -23.28 -15.26
CA TYR A 103 -2.81 -22.37 -14.31
C TYR A 103 -4.32 -22.62 -14.13
N ASN A 104 -5.10 -22.61 -15.22
CA ASN A 104 -6.56 -22.71 -15.12
C ASN A 104 -7.04 -24.06 -14.56
N PHE A 105 -6.29 -25.13 -14.81
CA PHE A 105 -6.60 -26.44 -14.25
C PHE A 105 -6.18 -26.53 -12.79
N CYS A 106 -4.95 -26.09 -12.46
CA CYS A 106 -4.47 -26.08 -11.07
C CYS A 106 -5.42 -25.33 -10.16
N VAL A 107 -5.79 -24.08 -10.55
CA VAL A 107 -6.60 -23.23 -9.69
C VAL A 107 -7.99 -23.84 -9.44
N VAL A 108 -8.57 -24.52 -10.41
CA VAL A 108 -9.87 -25.21 -10.21
C VAL A 108 -9.74 -26.37 -9.25
N VAL A 109 -8.67 -27.18 -9.35
CA VAL A 109 -8.44 -28.29 -8.42
C VAL A 109 -8.18 -27.77 -7.01
N ASP A 110 -7.32 -26.76 -6.87
CA ASP A 110 -7.01 -26.14 -5.58
C ASP A 110 -8.26 -25.51 -4.95
N ASP A 111 -9.08 -24.81 -5.73
CA ASP A 111 -10.34 -24.20 -5.25
C ASP A 111 -11.33 -25.28 -4.77
N ILE A 112 -11.40 -26.42 -5.45
CA ILE A 112 -12.24 -27.56 -5.04
C ILE A 112 -11.70 -28.18 -3.73
N ASP A 113 -10.42 -28.48 -3.66
CA ASP A 113 -9.80 -29.13 -2.51
C ASP A 113 -9.81 -28.26 -1.26
N MET A 114 -9.63 -26.96 -1.44
CA MET A 114 -9.69 -25.96 -0.37
C MET A 114 -11.12 -25.48 -0.03
N ALA A 115 -12.14 -26.00 -0.75
CA ALA A 115 -13.54 -25.61 -0.58
C ALA A 115 -13.76 -24.08 -0.69
N ILE A 116 -13.13 -23.43 -1.68
CA ILE A 116 -13.23 -21.99 -1.91
C ILE A 116 -14.68 -21.64 -2.33
N THR A 117 -15.31 -20.76 -1.59
CA THR A 117 -16.70 -20.33 -1.82
C THR A 117 -16.82 -19.07 -2.68
N HIS A 118 -15.83 -18.19 -2.64
CA HIS A 118 -15.80 -16.92 -3.34
C HIS A 118 -14.43 -16.65 -3.95
N VAL A 119 -14.41 -16.22 -5.21
CA VAL A 119 -13.22 -15.77 -5.93
C VAL A 119 -13.34 -14.30 -6.23
N ILE A 120 -12.62 -13.48 -5.47
CA ILE A 120 -12.57 -12.02 -5.61
C ILE A 120 -11.22 -11.65 -6.19
N ARG A 121 -11.18 -11.11 -7.43
CA ARG A 121 -9.92 -10.89 -8.16
C ARG A 121 -10.02 -9.74 -9.16
N GLY A 122 -8.90 -9.36 -9.75
CA GLY A 122 -8.87 -8.35 -10.81
C GLY A 122 -9.62 -8.79 -12.07
N ASP A 123 -10.19 -7.84 -12.77
CA ASP A 123 -11.02 -8.08 -13.98
C ASP A 123 -10.21 -8.50 -15.21
N ASP A 124 -8.89 -8.42 -15.17
CA ASP A 124 -8.00 -9.05 -16.13
C ASP A 124 -8.10 -10.58 -16.16
N HIS A 125 -8.73 -11.19 -15.16
CA HIS A 125 -9.02 -12.62 -15.08
C HIS A 125 -10.44 -13.01 -15.54
N VAL A 126 -11.30 -12.09 -15.95
CA VAL A 126 -12.67 -12.41 -16.43
C VAL A 126 -12.65 -13.45 -17.55
N ASN A 127 -11.70 -13.35 -18.49
CA ASN A 127 -11.60 -14.29 -19.61
C ASN A 127 -11.18 -15.72 -19.19
N ASN A 128 -10.67 -15.92 -17.97
CA ASN A 128 -10.36 -17.23 -17.43
C ASN A 128 -11.60 -17.93 -16.86
N THR A 129 -12.55 -17.15 -16.37
CA THR A 129 -13.73 -17.62 -15.63
C THR A 129 -14.58 -18.63 -16.40
N PRO A 130 -14.98 -18.41 -17.67
CA PRO A 130 -15.80 -19.40 -18.38
C PRO A 130 -15.07 -20.73 -18.61
N ARG A 131 -13.73 -20.69 -18.80
CA ARG A 131 -12.89 -21.89 -18.92
C ARG A 131 -12.84 -22.68 -17.60
N GLN A 132 -12.68 -21.96 -16.50
CA GLN A 132 -12.66 -22.57 -15.16
C GLN A 132 -14.04 -23.15 -14.80
N ILE A 133 -15.14 -22.46 -15.09
CA ILE A 133 -16.51 -22.97 -14.87
C ILE A 133 -16.73 -24.27 -15.65
N ASN A 134 -16.30 -24.35 -16.90
CA ASN A 134 -16.42 -25.58 -17.68
C ASN A 134 -15.60 -26.75 -17.08
N ILE A 135 -14.42 -26.47 -16.52
CA ILE A 135 -13.62 -27.48 -15.83
C ILE A 135 -14.31 -27.91 -14.52
N PHE A 136 -14.85 -26.99 -13.70
CA PHE A 136 -15.64 -27.31 -12.52
C PHE A 136 -16.79 -28.27 -12.87
N LYS A 137 -17.58 -27.93 -13.90
CA LYS A 137 -18.70 -28.76 -14.37
C LYS A 137 -18.25 -30.14 -14.85
N ALA A 138 -17.14 -30.22 -15.57
CA ALA A 138 -16.58 -31.49 -16.03
C ALA A 138 -16.11 -32.39 -14.88
N LEU A 139 -15.68 -31.82 -13.76
CA LEU A 139 -15.34 -32.52 -12.53
C LEU A 139 -16.56 -32.80 -11.62
N GLY A 140 -17.76 -32.45 -12.05
CA GLY A 140 -19.01 -32.64 -11.29
C GLY A 140 -19.09 -31.76 -10.04
N LYS A 141 -18.47 -30.56 -10.09
CA LYS A 141 -18.45 -29.60 -8.98
C LYS A 141 -19.11 -28.27 -9.37
N GLU A 142 -19.70 -27.63 -8.38
CA GLU A 142 -20.23 -26.27 -8.55
C GLU A 142 -19.10 -25.24 -8.49
N PRO A 143 -19.11 -24.23 -9.38
CA PRO A 143 -18.13 -23.16 -9.32
C PRO A 143 -18.39 -22.23 -8.13
N PRO A 144 -17.34 -21.54 -7.61
CA PRO A 144 -17.50 -20.53 -6.57
C PRO A 144 -18.24 -19.28 -7.09
N VAL A 145 -18.64 -18.41 -6.17
CA VAL A 145 -19.15 -17.07 -6.50
C VAL A 145 -17.98 -16.21 -6.99
N TYR A 146 -18.17 -15.50 -8.10
CA TYR A 146 -17.13 -14.64 -8.68
C TYR A 146 -17.43 -13.16 -8.44
N ALA A 147 -16.37 -12.38 -8.19
CA ALA A 147 -16.38 -10.93 -8.15
C ALA A 147 -15.10 -10.39 -8.85
N HIS A 148 -15.27 -9.74 -10.00
CA HIS A 148 -14.16 -9.19 -10.77
C HIS A 148 -14.04 -7.67 -10.59
N LEU A 149 -13.08 -7.26 -9.75
CA LEU A 149 -12.83 -5.86 -9.44
C LEU A 149 -12.03 -5.18 -10.57
N PRO A 150 -12.34 -3.91 -10.85
CA PRO A 150 -11.53 -3.12 -11.77
C PRO A 150 -10.08 -3.02 -11.34
N THR A 151 -9.18 -2.91 -12.31
CA THR A 151 -7.77 -2.68 -12.06
C THR A 151 -7.55 -1.33 -11.38
N VAL A 152 -6.70 -1.29 -10.35
CA VAL A 152 -6.25 -0.03 -9.74
C VAL A 152 -5.24 0.65 -10.67
N LEU A 153 -5.43 1.94 -10.92
CA LEU A 153 -4.60 2.77 -11.77
C LEU A 153 -3.61 3.59 -10.92
N ASN A 154 -2.47 3.94 -11.49
CA ASN A 154 -1.54 4.92 -10.92
C ASN A 154 -2.04 6.35 -11.13
N GLU A 155 -1.30 7.35 -10.66
CA GLU A 155 -1.64 8.78 -10.82
C GLU A 155 -1.73 9.22 -12.29
N GLN A 156 -1.06 8.53 -13.22
CA GLN A 156 -1.10 8.79 -14.65
C GLN A 156 -2.27 8.09 -15.36
N GLY A 157 -3.09 7.34 -14.64
CA GLY A 157 -4.20 6.57 -15.22
C GLY A 157 -3.80 5.26 -15.87
N GLU A 158 -2.57 4.78 -15.66
CA GLU A 158 -2.09 3.51 -16.16
C GLU A 158 -2.29 2.39 -15.14
N LYS A 159 -2.35 1.14 -15.60
CA LYS A 159 -2.41 -0.02 -14.70
C LYS A 159 -1.24 -0.03 -13.72
N MET A 160 -1.55 -0.01 -12.42
CA MET A 160 -0.55 -0.06 -11.37
C MET A 160 0.23 -1.38 -11.41
N SER A 161 1.54 -1.30 -11.47
CA SER A 161 2.44 -2.45 -11.54
C SER A 161 3.78 -2.10 -10.89
N LYS A 162 4.62 -3.11 -10.61
CA LYS A 162 5.99 -2.87 -10.07
C LYS A 162 6.84 -1.94 -10.94
N ARG A 163 6.57 -1.89 -12.25
CA ARG A 163 7.27 -1.00 -13.19
C ARG A 163 6.68 0.42 -13.20
N ASN A 164 5.43 0.57 -12.78
CA ASN A 164 4.64 1.79 -12.83
C ASN A 164 4.22 2.22 -11.41
N GLY A 165 5.17 2.26 -10.46
CA GLY A 165 5.01 2.89 -9.15
C GLY A 165 4.42 2.02 -8.03
N ALA A 166 4.06 0.75 -8.27
CA ALA A 166 3.56 -0.11 -7.19
C ALA A 166 4.67 -0.47 -6.21
N LYS A 167 4.52 -0.04 -4.96
CA LYS A 167 5.38 -0.40 -3.82
C LYS A 167 4.94 -1.73 -3.20
N ALA A 168 5.87 -2.47 -2.59
CA ALA A 168 5.51 -3.58 -1.73
C ALA A 168 4.85 -3.07 -0.43
N VAL A 169 3.90 -3.83 0.13
CA VAL A 169 3.22 -3.46 1.40
C VAL A 169 4.21 -3.20 2.53
N THR A 170 5.32 -3.95 2.57
CA THR A 170 6.39 -3.75 3.55
C THR A 170 7.09 -2.40 3.44
N GLN A 171 7.15 -1.80 2.25
CA GLN A 171 7.73 -0.46 2.08
C GLN A 171 6.87 0.61 2.75
N TYR A 172 5.53 0.52 2.64
CA TYR A 172 4.64 1.43 3.37
C TYR A 172 4.81 1.33 4.89
N ARG A 173 4.97 0.11 5.42
CA ARG A 173 5.32 -0.08 6.84
C ARG A 173 6.63 0.63 7.20
N ASP A 174 7.65 0.48 6.36
CA ASP A 174 8.99 1.06 6.61
C ASP A 174 8.99 2.60 6.45
N GLU A 175 8.06 3.15 5.67
CA GLU A 175 7.76 4.58 5.54
C GLU A 175 6.88 5.10 6.69
N GLY A 176 6.34 4.22 7.53
CA GLY A 176 5.59 4.57 8.75
C GLY A 176 4.09 4.68 8.58
N TYR A 177 3.50 3.98 7.60
CA TYR A 177 2.05 3.85 7.50
C TYR A 177 1.52 2.79 8.46
N LEU A 178 0.39 3.10 9.11
CA LEU A 178 -0.31 2.19 10.00
C LEU A 178 -1.05 1.08 9.22
N PRO A 179 -1.07 -0.17 9.69
CA PRO A 179 -1.79 -1.25 9.03
C PRO A 179 -3.28 -0.95 8.82
N ASP A 180 -3.95 -0.37 9.82
CA ASP A 180 -5.37 -0.05 9.73
C ASP A 180 -5.67 1.10 8.76
N ALA A 181 -4.77 2.07 8.63
CA ALA A 181 -4.85 3.11 7.61
C ALA A 181 -4.70 2.52 6.19
N MET A 182 -3.77 1.58 6.01
CA MET A 182 -3.61 0.86 4.75
C MET A 182 -4.87 0.07 4.39
N VAL A 183 -5.45 -0.67 5.33
CA VAL A 183 -6.70 -1.43 5.12
C VAL A 183 -7.83 -0.47 4.75
N ASN A 184 -8.01 0.62 5.50
CA ASN A 184 -9.04 1.63 5.24
C ASN A 184 -8.90 2.21 3.83
N TYR A 185 -7.70 2.67 3.46
CA TYR A 185 -7.45 3.26 2.16
C TYR A 185 -7.65 2.27 1.01
N LEU A 186 -7.08 1.05 1.11
CA LEU A 186 -7.21 0.02 0.08
C LEU A 186 -8.65 -0.44 -0.10
N ALA A 187 -9.44 -0.53 0.98
CA ALA A 187 -10.86 -0.84 0.90
C ALA A 187 -11.60 0.21 0.03
N ARG A 188 -11.33 1.49 0.25
CA ARG A 188 -11.95 2.60 -0.48
C ARG A 188 -11.62 2.63 -1.99
N LEU A 189 -10.59 1.96 -2.44
CA LEU A 189 -10.27 1.84 -3.87
C LEU A 189 -11.26 0.95 -4.65
N GLY A 190 -12.04 0.12 -3.97
CA GLY A 190 -12.99 -0.76 -4.64
C GLY A 190 -14.26 -1.06 -3.87
N TRP A 191 -14.45 -0.43 -2.70
CA TRP A 191 -15.62 -0.61 -1.85
C TRP A 191 -15.98 0.70 -1.14
N SER A 192 -17.24 0.89 -0.77
CA SER A 192 -17.71 2.05 -0.03
C SER A 192 -18.84 1.71 0.94
N HIS A 193 -18.94 2.48 2.01
CA HIS A 193 -20.07 2.48 2.94
C HIS A 193 -20.58 3.93 3.06
N GLY A 194 -21.57 4.29 2.26
CA GLY A 194 -22.00 5.68 2.15
C GLY A 194 -20.84 6.64 1.86
N ASP A 195 -20.79 7.76 2.59
CA ASP A 195 -19.76 8.80 2.47
C ASP A 195 -18.61 8.62 3.48
N GLU A 196 -18.63 7.53 4.26
CA GLU A 196 -17.61 7.29 5.29
C GLU A 196 -16.23 7.05 4.65
N GLU A 197 -15.30 7.94 4.96
CA GLU A 197 -13.93 7.86 4.45
C GLU A 197 -12.98 7.21 5.44
N ILE A 198 -13.20 7.42 6.74
CA ILE A 198 -12.36 6.92 7.84
C ILE A 198 -13.17 5.97 8.69
N PHE A 199 -12.67 4.77 8.85
CA PHE A 199 -13.29 3.74 9.67
C PHE A 199 -12.25 2.84 10.32
N SER A 200 -12.59 2.33 11.49
CA SER A 200 -11.81 1.32 12.19
C SER A 200 -11.94 -0.06 11.53
N ARG A 201 -11.01 -0.96 11.85
CA ARG A 201 -11.11 -2.36 11.39
C ARG A 201 -12.41 -3.03 11.87
N ALA A 202 -12.87 -2.74 13.10
CA ALA A 202 -14.12 -3.28 13.62
C ALA A 202 -15.34 -2.83 12.81
N GLN A 203 -15.42 -1.53 12.49
CA GLN A 203 -16.47 -1.00 11.62
C GLN A 203 -16.39 -1.59 10.20
N PHE A 204 -15.18 -1.75 9.65
CA PHE A 204 -15.02 -2.37 8.34
C PHE A 204 -15.52 -3.82 8.34
N LEU A 205 -15.23 -4.61 9.35
CA LEU A 205 -15.72 -5.99 9.47
C LEU A 205 -17.25 -6.07 9.61
N GLU A 206 -17.86 -5.10 10.27
CA GLU A 206 -19.30 -5.00 10.43
C GLU A 206 -20.00 -4.60 9.11
N TRP A 207 -19.43 -3.64 8.37
CA TRP A 207 -20.05 -3.04 7.19
C TRP A 207 -19.76 -3.77 5.88
N PHE A 208 -18.63 -4.51 5.85
CA PHE A 208 -18.17 -5.10 4.59
C PHE A 208 -19.14 -6.15 4.04
N ASN A 209 -19.52 -5.97 2.81
CA ASN A 209 -20.25 -6.93 2.00
C ASN A 209 -19.86 -6.78 0.52
N LEU A 210 -20.23 -7.76 -0.31
CA LEU A 210 -19.90 -7.76 -1.74
C LEU A 210 -20.83 -6.89 -2.60
N ASP A 211 -21.95 -6.42 -2.05
CA ASP A 211 -22.94 -5.67 -2.82
C ASP A 211 -22.50 -4.19 -3.02
N HIS A 212 -21.58 -3.72 -2.19
CA HIS A 212 -21.02 -2.36 -2.27
C HIS A 212 -19.66 -2.29 -2.99
N LEU A 213 -19.32 -3.32 -3.78
CA LEU A 213 -18.11 -3.30 -4.61
C LEU A 213 -18.28 -2.35 -5.80
N GLY A 214 -17.27 -1.50 -6.01
CA GLY A 214 -17.23 -0.50 -7.07
C GLY A 214 -17.00 -1.11 -8.46
N ARG A 215 -17.68 -0.58 -9.48
CA ARG A 215 -17.58 -1.01 -10.87
C ARG A 215 -16.55 -0.24 -11.69
N SER A 216 -16.14 0.92 -11.20
CA SER A 216 -15.18 1.82 -11.85
C SER A 216 -13.76 1.59 -11.35
N ALA A 217 -12.78 1.73 -12.22
CA ALA A 217 -11.38 1.70 -11.84
C ALA A 217 -11.07 2.86 -10.88
N ALA A 218 -10.40 2.55 -9.77
CA ALA A 218 -9.94 3.55 -8.83
C ALA A 218 -8.49 3.95 -9.16
N GLN A 219 -8.18 5.22 -8.94
CA GLN A 219 -6.83 5.75 -9.07
C GLN A 219 -6.17 5.81 -7.70
N PHE A 220 -4.95 5.28 -7.59
CA PHE A 220 -4.16 5.36 -6.38
C PHE A 220 -3.65 6.79 -6.19
N ASP A 221 -3.93 7.38 -5.04
CA ASP A 221 -3.54 8.72 -4.63
C ASP A 221 -2.74 8.64 -3.32
N GLU A 222 -1.43 8.90 -3.41
CA GLU A 222 -0.55 8.84 -2.24
C GLU A 222 -0.85 9.97 -1.25
N ALA A 223 -1.27 11.15 -1.69
CA ALA A 223 -1.64 12.24 -0.81
C ALA A 223 -2.89 11.89 0.02
N LYS A 224 -3.87 11.25 -0.59
CA LYS A 224 -5.05 10.73 0.12
C LYS A 224 -4.69 9.63 1.11
N LEU A 225 -3.79 8.72 0.75
CA LEU A 225 -3.28 7.70 1.68
C LEU A 225 -2.59 8.33 2.90
N ARG A 226 -1.74 9.35 2.70
CA ARG A 226 -1.10 10.11 3.78
C ARG A 226 -2.14 10.77 4.70
N TRP A 227 -3.15 11.38 4.10
CA TRP A 227 -4.24 11.99 4.87
C TRP A 227 -5.00 10.94 5.71
N VAL A 228 -5.37 9.78 5.13
CA VAL A 228 -6.00 8.67 5.86
C VAL A 228 -5.12 8.24 7.03
N ASN A 229 -3.82 8.05 6.79
CA ASN A 229 -2.88 7.65 7.82
C ASN A 229 -2.78 8.67 8.96
N ALA A 230 -2.74 9.96 8.63
CA ALA A 230 -2.77 11.05 9.61
C ALA A 230 -4.03 11.01 10.48
N GLN A 231 -5.23 10.73 9.90
CA GLN A 231 -6.46 10.61 10.68
C GLN A 231 -6.40 9.43 11.66
N HIS A 232 -5.91 8.27 11.22
CA HIS A 232 -5.71 7.12 12.11
C HIS A 232 -4.70 7.41 13.23
N MET A 233 -3.58 8.08 12.93
CA MET A 233 -2.59 8.49 13.94
C MET A 233 -3.19 9.45 14.96
N LYS A 234 -3.94 10.45 14.52
CA LYS A 234 -4.62 11.42 15.40
C LYS A 234 -5.62 10.76 16.35
N ALA A 235 -6.38 9.80 15.85
CA ALA A 235 -7.39 9.08 16.63
C ALA A 235 -6.79 8.13 17.69
N MET A 236 -5.52 7.75 17.54
CA MET A 236 -4.86 6.87 18.52
C MET A 236 -4.54 7.59 19.83
N ALA A 237 -4.69 6.87 20.95
CA ALA A 237 -4.12 7.32 22.21
C ALA A 237 -2.60 7.43 22.13
N ASP A 238 -2.00 8.43 22.78
CA ASP A 238 -0.55 8.67 22.75
C ASP A 238 0.25 7.45 23.24
N SER A 239 -0.25 6.78 24.27
CA SER A 239 0.33 5.55 24.82
C SER A 239 0.28 4.35 23.85
N ALA A 240 -0.68 4.32 22.93
CA ALA A 240 -0.77 3.30 21.89
C ALA A 240 0.11 3.64 20.69
N LEU A 241 0.32 4.92 20.41
CA LEU A 241 1.15 5.41 19.31
C LEU A 241 2.65 5.29 19.61
N ALA A 242 3.06 5.56 20.87
CA ALA A 242 4.47 5.56 21.28
C ALA A 242 5.22 4.26 20.96
N PRO A 243 4.71 3.04 21.25
CA PRO A 243 5.40 1.81 20.87
C PRO A 243 5.62 1.65 19.37
N LEU A 244 4.71 2.19 18.53
CA LEU A 244 4.78 2.08 17.08
C LEU A 244 5.85 3.00 16.47
N VAL A 245 6.19 4.08 17.16
CA VAL A 245 7.21 5.04 16.72
C VAL A 245 8.64 4.61 17.10
N ILE A 246 8.80 3.78 18.13
CA ILE A 246 10.11 3.32 18.63
C ILE A 246 11.00 2.71 17.53
N PRO A 247 10.51 1.79 16.66
CA PRO A 247 11.35 1.22 15.61
C PRO A 247 11.93 2.27 14.65
N HIS A 248 11.20 3.36 14.39
CA HIS A 248 11.66 4.46 13.55
C HIS A 248 12.68 5.34 14.28
N LEU A 249 12.53 5.56 15.57
CA LEU A 249 13.52 6.28 16.40
C LEU A 249 14.82 5.49 16.53
N LEU A 250 14.76 4.18 16.70
CA LEU A 250 15.95 3.31 16.74
C LEU A 250 16.74 3.35 15.43
N LYS A 251 16.06 3.44 14.27
CA LYS A 251 16.73 3.65 12.97
C LYS A 251 17.50 4.98 12.90
N LEU A 252 17.09 5.97 13.68
CA LEU A 252 17.76 7.28 13.82
C LEU A 252 18.81 7.28 14.94
N GLY A 253 19.04 6.15 15.61
CA GLY A 253 19.98 6.05 16.73
C GLY A 253 19.48 6.71 18.02
N ILE A 254 18.18 6.95 18.15
CA ILE A 254 17.56 7.63 19.29
C ILE A 254 17.06 6.60 20.31
N ALA A 255 17.58 6.66 21.53
CA ALA A 255 17.01 6.01 22.70
C ALA A 255 15.93 6.90 23.32
N THR A 256 14.82 6.30 23.72
CA THR A 256 13.65 7.01 24.27
C THR A 256 13.58 6.93 25.80
N ASP A 257 12.84 7.83 26.41
CA ASP A 257 12.55 7.89 27.84
C ASP A 257 11.05 8.13 28.08
N ASP A 258 10.69 8.44 29.33
CA ASP A 258 9.29 8.62 29.80
C ASP A 258 8.55 9.77 29.09
N ARG A 259 9.26 10.68 28.40
CA ARG A 259 8.67 11.80 27.66
C ARG A 259 8.00 11.37 26.35
N LEU A 260 8.25 10.13 25.85
CA LEU A 260 7.81 9.69 24.52
C LEU A 260 6.31 9.84 24.32
N ASN A 261 5.48 9.47 25.31
CA ASN A 261 4.02 9.62 25.22
C ASN A 261 3.61 11.09 25.03
N ALA A 262 4.18 11.98 25.83
CA ALA A 262 3.90 13.43 25.73
C ALA A 262 4.38 14.01 24.41
N LEU A 263 5.52 13.57 23.88
CA LEU A 263 6.03 13.98 22.59
C LEU A 263 5.13 13.48 21.43
N CYS A 264 4.61 12.25 21.52
CA CYS A 264 3.63 11.76 20.55
C CYS A 264 2.37 12.63 20.55
N GLY A 265 1.82 12.94 21.73
CA GLY A 265 0.64 13.81 21.85
C GLY A 265 0.87 15.22 21.32
N LEU A 266 2.05 15.79 21.58
CA LEU A 266 2.40 17.14 21.08
C LEU A 266 2.53 17.21 19.56
N LEU A 267 2.97 16.13 18.91
CA LEU A 267 3.47 16.17 17.52
C LEU A 267 2.61 15.42 16.52
N LYS A 268 1.77 14.45 16.94
CA LYS A 268 1.01 13.58 16.03
C LYS A 268 0.11 14.34 15.06
N ASP A 269 -0.44 15.49 15.47
CA ASP A 269 -1.31 16.31 14.62
C ASP A 269 -0.58 17.01 13.46
N ARG A 270 0.74 17.01 13.49
CA ARG A 270 1.62 17.63 12.49
C ARG A 270 2.26 16.62 11.53
N CYS A 271 2.00 15.33 11.77
CA CYS A 271 2.66 14.26 11.06
C CYS A 271 1.64 13.38 10.33
N ASP A 272 2.03 12.93 9.15
CA ASP A 272 1.23 12.03 8.32
C ASP A 272 1.73 10.57 8.36
N THR A 273 2.93 10.32 8.90
CA THR A 273 3.52 9.00 9.05
C THR A 273 4.29 8.87 10.38
N LEU A 274 4.48 7.62 10.84
CA LEU A 274 5.32 7.33 12.02
C LEU A 274 6.78 7.74 11.78
N ALA A 275 7.26 7.64 10.56
CA ALA A 275 8.62 8.07 10.22
C ALA A 275 8.79 9.60 10.35
N ALA A 276 7.80 10.37 9.88
CA ALA A 276 7.79 11.82 10.06
C ALA A 276 7.68 12.21 11.54
N LEU A 277 6.84 11.50 12.31
CA LEU A 277 6.74 11.70 13.75
C LEU A 277 8.06 11.42 14.46
N ALA A 278 8.75 10.34 14.09
CA ALA A 278 10.06 10.00 14.63
C ALA A 278 11.11 11.09 14.34
N GLN A 279 11.11 11.65 13.14
CA GLN A 279 12.02 12.77 12.79
C GLN A 279 11.77 13.99 13.67
N TRP A 280 10.51 14.35 13.92
CA TRP A 280 10.17 15.44 14.82
C TRP A 280 10.60 15.14 16.28
N ILE A 281 10.31 13.94 16.77
CA ILE A 281 10.68 13.51 18.12
C ILE A 281 12.21 13.51 18.30
N ALA A 282 12.97 13.10 17.28
CA ALA A 282 14.42 13.06 17.31
C ALA A 282 15.05 14.43 17.64
N LEU A 283 14.41 15.53 17.27
CA LEU A 283 14.88 16.89 17.61
C LEU A 283 14.89 17.17 19.12
N PHE A 284 14.10 16.44 19.90
CA PHE A 284 14.09 16.59 21.37
C PHE A 284 15.21 15.78 22.04
N TYR A 285 15.74 14.76 21.37
CA TYR A 285 16.77 13.85 21.93
C TYR A 285 18.17 14.09 21.35
N GLY A 286 18.28 14.27 20.04
CA GLY A 286 19.54 14.41 19.31
C GLY A 286 20.02 15.84 19.15
N ASP A 287 21.01 16.04 18.31
CA ASP A 287 21.50 17.35 17.91
C ASP A 287 20.59 17.99 16.88
N VAL A 288 20.56 19.32 16.84
CA VAL A 288 19.81 20.09 15.87
C VAL A 288 20.75 20.88 14.96
N HIS A 289 20.43 20.92 13.68
CA HIS A 289 21.20 21.63 12.66
C HIS A 289 20.31 22.66 11.98
N PRO A 290 20.21 23.89 12.53
CA PRO A 290 19.42 24.95 11.92
C PRO A 290 19.92 25.28 10.51
N LYS A 291 19.00 25.57 9.59
CA LYS A 291 19.36 26.04 8.26
C LYS A 291 19.99 27.43 8.35
N ALA A 292 21.04 27.68 7.54
CA ALA A 292 21.72 28.98 7.50
C ALA A 292 20.77 30.14 7.19
N GLU A 293 19.76 29.91 6.34
CA GLU A 293 18.72 30.90 6.02
C GLU A 293 17.89 31.27 7.25
N ASP A 294 17.47 30.28 8.07
CA ASP A 294 16.71 30.51 9.28
C ASP A 294 17.52 31.23 10.35
N LEU A 295 18.80 30.87 10.48
CA LEU A 295 19.72 31.60 11.37
C LEU A 295 19.88 33.05 10.96
N THR A 296 20.17 33.33 9.69
CA THR A 296 20.33 34.69 9.17
C THR A 296 19.08 35.51 9.34
N LYS A 297 17.91 34.90 9.10
CA LYS A 297 16.62 35.59 9.15
C LYS A 297 16.13 35.88 10.56
N HIS A 298 16.35 34.97 11.50
CA HIS A 298 15.72 35.00 12.82
C HIS A 298 16.68 35.28 13.97
N VAL A 299 17.99 35.01 13.82
CA VAL A 299 19.00 35.18 14.87
C VAL A 299 19.88 36.38 14.56
N THR A 300 19.26 37.58 14.47
CA THR A 300 19.98 38.83 14.17
C THR A 300 20.78 39.35 15.36
N ALA A 301 21.75 40.25 15.10
CA ALA A 301 22.54 40.86 16.16
C ALA A 301 21.71 41.58 17.21
N GLU A 302 20.58 42.18 16.80
CA GLU A 302 19.67 42.96 17.65
C GLU A 302 18.91 42.05 18.63
N ILE A 303 18.58 40.81 18.24
CA ILE A 303 17.80 39.91 19.08
C ILE A 303 18.66 39.06 20.03
N LYS A 304 19.95 38.88 19.75
CA LYS A 304 20.88 38.12 20.59
C LYS A 304 20.84 38.51 22.08
N PRO A 305 20.87 39.81 22.47
CA PRO A 305 20.80 40.17 23.88
C PRO A 305 19.49 39.76 24.57
N ALA A 306 18.38 39.69 23.83
CA ALA A 306 17.11 39.22 24.39
C ALA A 306 17.08 37.70 24.57
N VAL A 307 17.64 36.95 23.62
CA VAL A 307 17.79 35.48 23.75
C VAL A 307 18.74 35.11 24.89
N GLN A 308 19.84 35.83 25.06
CA GLN A 308 20.77 35.64 26.19
C GLN A 308 20.10 35.98 27.54
N ALA A 309 19.28 37.03 27.60
CA ALA A 309 18.50 37.36 28.80
C ALA A 309 17.50 36.24 29.13
N LEU A 310 16.81 35.72 28.12
CA LEU A 310 15.91 34.55 28.29
C LEU A 310 16.68 33.32 28.76
N SER A 311 17.83 33.02 28.19
CA SER A 311 18.65 31.89 28.60
C SER A 311 19.03 31.96 30.07
N LYS A 312 19.47 33.15 30.56
CA LYS A 312 19.74 33.36 31.98
C LYS A 312 18.52 33.16 32.87
N ALA A 313 17.39 33.76 32.50
CA ALA A 313 16.15 33.64 33.27
C ALA A 313 15.62 32.19 33.32
N LEU A 314 15.78 31.42 32.23
CA LEU A 314 15.41 30.00 32.17
C LEU A 314 16.29 29.09 33.05
N ALA A 315 17.51 29.52 33.36
CA ALA A 315 18.40 28.72 34.23
C ALA A 315 17.83 28.59 35.64
N ASP A 316 17.20 29.63 36.16
CA ASP A 316 16.72 29.73 37.54
C ASP A 316 15.20 29.58 37.68
N CYS A 317 14.44 29.51 36.57
CA CYS A 317 12.97 29.42 36.65
C CYS A 317 12.50 28.05 37.14
N GLU A 318 11.26 27.97 37.63
CA GLU A 318 10.61 26.69 37.82
C GLU A 318 10.47 25.99 36.45
N TRP A 319 11.00 24.76 36.34
CA TRP A 319 10.93 24.04 35.06
C TRP A 319 9.58 23.33 34.90
N SER A 320 8.57 24.12 34.67
CA SER A 320 7.21 23.74 34.34
C SER A 320 6.74 24.53 33.11
N VAL A 321 5.72 24.06 32.41
CA VAL A 321 5.16 24.79 31.26
C VAL A 321 4.74 26.21 31.68
N ALA A 322 4.09 26.33 32.85
CA ALA A 322 3.65 27.61 33.38
C ALA A 322 4.81 28.52 33.79
N GLY A 323 5.83 27.99 34.45
CA GLY A 323 7.02 28.73 34.86
C GLY A 323 7.82 29.24 33.66
N ILE A 324 8.02 28.41 32.64
CA ILE A 324 8.66 28.79 31.37
C ILE A 324 7.86 29.86 30.65
N ALA A 325 6.53 29.71 30.56
CA ALA A 325 5.65 30.70 29.91
C ALA A 325 5.70 32.06 30.64
N SER A 326 5.72 32.05 31.98
CA SER A 326 5.88 33.28 32.80
C SER A 326 7.23 33.96 32.53
N THR A 327 8.31 33.19 32.54
CA THR A 327 9.67 33.68 32.27
C THR A 327 9.79 34.30 30.86
N ILE A 328 9.21 33.67 29.84
CA ILE A 328 9.18 34.24 28.49
C ILE A 328 8.45 35.55 28.48
N LYS A 329 7.27 35.62 29.14
CA LYS A 329 6.45 36.86 29.20
C LYS A 329 7.19 38.00 29.91
N GLU A 330 7.88 37.69 30.99
CA GLU A 330 8.69 38.67 31.75
C GLU A 330 9.80 39.27 30.88
N VAL A 331 10.56 38.43 30.16
CA VAL A 331 11.62 38.90 29.25
C VAL A 331 11.04 39.75 28.12
N LEU A 332 9.89 39.36 27.55
CA LEU A 332 9.22 40.13 26.51
C LEU A 332 8.82 41.51 27.00
N THR A 333 8.23 41.58 28.22
CA THR A 333 7.81 42.85 28.83
C THR A 333 9.00 43.78 29.13
N THR A 334 10.06 43.18 29.75
CA THR A 334 11.27 43.95 30.12
C THR A 334 12.01 44.49 28.89
N ARG A 335 11.96 43.75 27.76
CA ARG A 335 12.64 44.14 26.51
C ARG A 335 11.75 44.86 25.52
N GLY A 336 10.46 45.07 25.82
CA GLY A 336 9.50 45.71 24.92
C GLY A 336 9.28 44.94 23.60
N LEU A 337 9.41 43.60 23.65
CA LEU A 337 9.32 42.74 22.47
C LEU A 337 7.95 42.08 22.34
N LYS A 338 7.56 41.76 21.09
CA LYS A 338 6.40 40.91 20.79
C LYS A 338 6.83 39.44 20.76
N MET A 339 5.92 38.51 21.09
CA MET A 339 6.17 37.06 21.13
C MET A 339 6.90 36.54 19.90
N PRO A 340 6.51 36.82 18.64
CA PRO A 340 7.22 36.28 17.48
C PRO A 340 8.68 36.71 17.38
N ALA A 341 9.03 37.92 17.84
CA ALA A 341 10.39 38.41 17.76
C ALA A 341 11.38 37.57 18.63
N LEU A 342 10.94 37.09 19.78
CA LEU A 342 11.76 36.22 20.66
C LEU A 342 11.54 34.73 20.37
N ALA A 343 10.30 34.32 20.05
CA ALA A 343 9.98 32.91 19.87
C ALA A 343 10.65 32.30 18.63
N MET A 344 10.73 33.04 17.50
CA MET A 344 11.34 32.50 16.27
C MET A 344 12.82 32.15 16.42
N PRO A 345 13.69 33.08 16.92
CA PRO A 345 15.10 32.73 17.12
C PRO A 345 15.29 31.60 18.13
N VAL A 346 14.51 31.58 19.22
CA VAL A 346 14.58 30.48 20.20
C VAL A 346 14.20 29.14 19.59
N ARG A 347 13.15 29.08 18.78
CA ARG A 347 12.75 27.87 18.05
C ARG A 347 13.84 27.38 17.10
N VAL A 348 14.43 28.29 16.33
CA VAL A 348 15.51 27.97 15.40
C VAL A 348 16.72 27.39 16.15
N LEU A 349 17.14 28.02 17.25
CA LEU A 349 18.27 27.55 18.02
C LEU A 349 17.99 26.23 18.77
N VAL A 350 16.78 26.08 19.34
CA VAL A 350 16.46 24.91 20.15
C VAL A 350 15.96 23.74 19.31
N MET A 351 15.23 23.97 18.23
CA MET A 351 14.60 22.92 17.43
C MET A 351 15.10 22.86 15.99
N GLY A 352 15.96 23.75 15.55
CA GLY A 352 16.47 23.79 14.19
C GLY A 352 15.47 24.34 13.16
N THR A 353 14.27 24.76 13.59
CA THR A 353 13.18 25.23 12.70
C THR A 353 12.33 26.31 13.39
N PRO A 354 11.87 27.34 12.66
CA PRO A 354 10.99 28.37 13.23
C PRO A 354 9.56 27.87 13.50
N GLN A 355 9.15 26.75 12.90
CA GLN A 355 7.78 26.22 12.98
C GLN A 355 7.72 25.04 13.95
N THR A 356 7.31 25.31 15.20
CA THR A 356 7.13 24.29 16.25
C THR A 356 5.75 24.45 16.90
N PRO A 357 5.32 23.53 17.76
CA PRO A 357 4.23 23.73 18.70
C PRO A 357 4.48 24.94 19.63
N SER A 358 3.64 25.09 20.69
CA SER A 358 3.83 26.16 21.68
C SER A 358 5.24 26.11 22.27
N LEU A 359 5.87 27.30 22.39
CA LEU A 359 7.29 27.38 22.75
C LEU A 359 7.56 26.85 24.16
N ASP A 360 6.71 27.19 25.10
CA ASP A 360 6.79 26.77 26.49
C ASP A 360 6.79 25.23 26.65
N THR A 361 5.85 24.56 25.98
CA THR A 361 5.76 23.09 25.98
C THR A 361 6.97 22.44 25.29
N VAL A 362 7.43 23.03 24.20
CA VAL A 362 8.62 22.55 23.48
C VAL A 362 9.86 22.66 24.38
N LEU A 363 10.09 23.80 25.03
CA LEU A 363 11.21 23.99 25.94
C LEU A 363 11.14 23.02 27.12
N TYR A 364 9.94 22.88 27.71
CA TYR A 364 9.71 21.95 28.82
C TYR A 364 10.12 20.51 28.46
N LEU A 365 9.64 20.01 27.32
CA LEU A 365 9.92 18.64 26.84
C LEU A 365 11.34 18.45 26.31
N CYS A 366 12.01 19.49 25.84
CA CYS A 366 13.45 19.43 25.52
C CYS A 366 14.31 19.21 26.78
N GLY A 367 13.88 19.71 27.92
CA GLY A 367 14.63 19.66 29.17
C GLY A 367 15.59 20.83 29.33
N ARG A 368 15.78 21.28 30.59
CA ARG A 368 16.56 22.49 30.93
C ARG A 368 17.97 22.48 30.37
N GLU A 369 18.72 21.45 30.62
CA GLU A 369 20.13 21.36 30.22
C GLU A 369 20.29 21.49 28.71
N LYS A 370 19.48 20.77 27.95
CA LYS A 370 19.55 20.80 26.47
C LYS A 370 19.12 22.15 25.91
N VAL A 371 18.11 22.79 26.46
CA VAL A 371 17.67 24.14 26.06
C VAL A 371 18.78 25.13 26.29
N LEU A 372 19.38 25.15 27.50
CA LEU A 372 20.47 26.10 27.85
C LEU A 372 21.70 25.87 27.00
N SER A 373 22.09 24.61 26.77
CA SER A 373 23.20 24.26 25.90
C SER A 373 23.01 24.76 24.48
N ARG A 374 21.81 24.57 23.91
CA ARG A 374 21.48 25.02 22.54
C ARG A 374 21.39 26.55 22.43
N LEU A 375 20.91 27.23 23.45
CA LEU A 375 20.87 28.71 23.48
C LEU A 375 22.27 29.32 23.66
N ALA A 376 23.21 28.57 24.26
CA ALA A 376 24.59 29.03 24.43
C ALA A 376 25.40 29.04 23.11
N THR A 377 24.86 28.51 22.01
CA THR A 377 25.54 28.53 20.69
C THR A 377 25.49 29.90 19.99
N LEU A 378 24.85 30.90 20.62
CA LEU A 378 24.81 32.29 20.16
C LEU A 378 26.17 32.94 20.28
#